data_18caade9c49c33d730382885619e788a
#
_entry.id   18caade9c49c33d730382885619e788a
#
_cell.length_a   1.000
_cell.length_b   1.000
_cell.length_c   1.000
_cell.angle_alpha   90.00
_cell.angle_beta   90.00
_cell.angle_gamma   90.00
#
_symmetry.space_group_name_H-M   'P 1'
#
loop_
_entity.id
_entity.type
_entity.pdbx_description
1 polymer ?
#
loop_
_entity_poly.entity_id
_entity_poly.type
_entity_poly.pdbx_seq_one_letter_code
_entity_poly.pdbx_strand_id
1 'polypeptide(L)'
;MADDELFVDQNDVEGTASGVWSRMLAGNRRFAEGRPEHPNRSAEAREALIDTHEPDAAVLCCSDARVSPDIIFDAGIGDLFTVRTAGQVIDNAVIASLDY
;
A
#
# COMPACT_ATOMS: atom_id res chain seq x y z
N MET A 1 -8.12 -6.60 19.69
CA MET A 1 -8.45 -5.25 20.09
C MET A 1 -9.58 -4.71 19.25
N ALA A 2 -10.43 -3.83 19.80
CA ALA A 2 -11.61 -3.31 19.08
C ALA A 2 -11.26 -2.62 17.76
N ASP A 3 -10.08 -1.98 17.67
CA ASP A 3 -9.66 -1.30 16.46
C ASP A 3 -9.50 -2.23 15.27
N ASP A 4 -9.12 -3.50 15.51
CA ASP A 4 -9.00 -4.48 14.43
C ASP A 4 -10.34 -4.80 13.83
N GLU A 5 -11.35 -4.91 14.66
CA GLU A 5 -12.70 -5.22 14.21
C GLU A 5 -13.30 -4.06 13.42
N LEU A 6 -12.84 -2.82 13.67
CA LEU A 6 -13.29 -1.65 12.92
C LEU A 6 -12.71 -1.59 11.51
N PHE A 7 -11.51 -2.10 11.32
CA PHE A 7 -10.77 -1.91 10.06
C PHE A 7 -10.65 -3.17 9.23
N VAL A 8 -10.80 -4.34 9.84
CA VAL A 8 -10.78 -5.62 9.14
C VAL A 8 -12.16 -6.21 9.21
N ASP A 9 -13.00 -5.84 8.27
CA ASP A 9 -14.37 -6.33 8.16
C ASP A 9 -14.35 -7.57 7.27
N GLN A 10 -14.94 -8.66 7.76
CA GLN A 10 -15.02 -9.91 7.01
C GLN A 10 -15.90 -9.80 5.78
N ASN A 11 -16.74 -8.77 5.71
CA ASN A 11 -17.59 -8.50 4.56
C ASN A 11 -16.95 -7.57 3.53
N ASP A 12 -15.75 -7.05 3.82
CA ASP A 12 -15.04 -6.21 2.86
C ASP A 12 -14.68 -7.02 1.63
N VAL A 13 -15.05 -6.48 0.48
CA VAL A 13 -14.76 -7.10 -0.81
C VAL A 13 -13.42 -6.60 -1.31
N GLU A 14 -12.58 -7.51 -1.82
CA GLU A 14 -11.33 -7.16 -2.44
C GLU A 14 -11.58 -6.19 -3.60
N GLY A 15 -10.77 -5.13 -3.67
CA GLY A 15 -10.89 -4.10 -4.68
C GLY A 15 -11.79 -2.93 -4.30
N THR A 16 -12.58 -3.05 -3.22
CA THR A 16 -13.33 -1.90 -2.70
C THR A 16 -12.40 -1.00 -1.87
N ALA A 17 -12.74 0.28 -1.77
CA ALA A 17 -11.96 1.23 -0.96
C ALA A 17 -11.88 0.77 0.50
N SER A 18 -12.97 0.29 1.05
CA SER A 18 -13.03 -0.20 2.43
C SER A 18 -12.13 -1.44 2.60
N GLY A 19 -12.21 -2.39 1.68
CA GLY A 19 -11.38 -3.59 1.74
C GLY A 19 -9.90 -3.29 1.57
N VAL A 20 -9.54 -2.39 0.67
CA VAL A 20 -8.15 -1.94 0.49
C VAL A 20 -7.62 -1.31 1.78
N TRP A 21 -8.39 -0.40 2.38
CA TRP A 21 -7.99 0.27 3.61
C TRP A 21 -7.82 -0.72 4.77
N SER A 22 -8.73 -1.68 4.89
CA SER A 22 -8.63 -2.72 5.90
C SER A 22 -7.35 -3.54 5.75
N ARG A 23 -7.00 -3.90 4.54
CA ARG A 23 -5.75 -4.64 4.27
C ARG A 23 -4.51 -3.80 4.56
N MET A 24 -4.54 -2.51 4.22
CA MET A 24 -3.43 -1.60 4.52
C MET A 24 -3.21 -1.46 6.02
N LEU A 25 -4.29 -1.32 6.79
CA LEU A 25 -4.20 -1.22 8.24
C LEU A 25 -3.71 -2.52 8.87
N ALA A 26 -4.17 -3.66 8.37
CA ALA A 26 -3.69 -4.96 8.83
C ALA A 26 -2.19 -5.13 8.55
N GLY A 27 -1.73 -4.71 7.37
CA GLY A 27 -0.32 -4.73 7.01
C GLY A 27 0.52 -3.81 7.89
N ASN A 28 0.03 -2.62 8.16
CA ASN A 28 0.72 -1.68 9.05
C ASN A 28 0.82 -2.24 10.47
N ARG A 29 -0.19 -2.93 10.94
CA ARG A 29 -0.14 -3.60 12.23
C ARG A 29 0.93 -4.67 12.26
N ARG A 30 1.02 -5.52 11.23
CA ARG A 30 2.08 -6.53 11.16
C ARG A 30 3.47 -5.88 11.21
N PHE A 31 3.64 -4.78 10.48
CA PHE A 31 4.88 -4.01 10.50
C PHE A 31 5.18 -3.50 11.92
N ALA A 32 4.20 -2.86 12.56
CA ALA A 32 4.37 -2.27 13.90
C ALA A 32 4.69 -3.34 14.96
N GLU A 33 4.18 -4.55 14.79
CA GLU A 33 4.42 -5.67 15.70
C GLU A 33 5.70 -6.45 15.38
N GLY A 34 6.39 -6.10 14.31
CA GLY A 34 7.59 -6.81 13.90
C GLY A 34 7.33 -8.19 13.29
N ARG A 35 6.15 -8.40 12.72
CA ARG A 35 5.72 -9.69 12.12
C ARG A 35 5.27 -9.54 10.67
N PRO A 36 6.07 -8.92 9.80
CA PRO A 36 5.67 -8.76 8.41
C PRO A 36 5.59 -10.11 7.70
N GLU A 37 4.65 -10.23 6.76
CA GLU A 37 4.45 -11.43 5.95
C GLU A 37 5.12 -11.34 4.59
N HIS A 38 5.47 -10.13 4.15
CA HIS A 38 6.10 -9.87 2.85
C HIS A 38 5.30 -10.43 1.67
N PRO A 39 4.00 -10.10 1.52
CA PRO A 39 3.20 -10.66 0.44
C PRO A 39 3.65 -10.15 -0.93
N ASN A 40 3.33 -10.92 -1.98
CA ASN A 40 3.51 -10.51 -3.38
C ASN A 40 4.91 -10.00 -3.73
N ARG A 41 5.95 -10.63 -3.17
CA ARG A 41 7.34 -10.26 -3.45
C ARG A 41 8.13 -11.37 -4.12
N SER A 42 7.49 -12.46 -4.50
CA SER A 42 8.12 -13.59 -5.15
C SER A 42 8.44 -13.30 -6.61
N ALA A 43 9.25 -14.16 -7.23
CA ALA A 43 9.52 -14.09 -8.65
C ALA A 43 8.24 -14.27 -9.47
N GLU A 44 7.36 -15.16 -9.04
CA GLU A 44 6.06 -15.40 -9.66
C GLU A 44 5.17 -14.16 -9.60
N ALA A 45 5.15 -13.46 -8.47
CA ALA A 45 4.39 -12.22 -8.33
C ALA A 45 4.91 -11.14 -9.29
N ARG A 46 6.24 -11.01 -9.43
CA ARG A 46 6.82 -10.06 -10.39
C ARG A 46 6.45 -10.40 -11.83
N GLU A 47 6.50 -11.68 -12.17
CA GLU A 47 6.18 -12.14 -13.53
C GLU A 47 4.71 -11.86 -13.86
N ALA A 48 3.80 -12.04 -12.90
CA ALA A 48 2.39 -11.76 -13.09
C ALA A 48 2.11 -10.27 -13.37
N LEU A 49 3.02 -9.36 -13.02
CA LEU A 49 2.87 -7.93 -13.23
C LEU A 49 3.40 -7.44 -14.58
N ILE A 50 4.00 -8.30 -15.40
CA ILE A 50 4.58 -7.88 -16.68
C ILE A 50 3.53 -7.25 -17.60
N ASP A 51 2.36 -7.86 -17.68
CA ASP A 51 1.29 -7.43 -18.58
C ASP A 51 0.19 -6.61 -17.89
N THR A 52 0.19 -6.56 -16.57
CA THR A 52 -0.86 -5.86 -15.81
C THR A 52 -0.26 -5.10 -14.64
N HIS A 53 -0.77 -3.89 -14.43
CA HIS A 53 -0.41 -3.10 -13.24
C HIS A 53 -1.67 -2.42 -12.72
N GLU A 54 -2.29 -3.04 -11.74
CA GLU A 54 -3.52 -2.58 -11.11
C GLU A 54 -3.29 -2.41 -9.60
N PRO A 55 -2.60 -1.33 -9.19
CA PRO A 55 -2.35 -1.11 -7.78
C PRO A 55 -3.65 -0.85 -7.02
N ASP A 56 -3.70 -1.32 -5.78
CA ASP A 56 -4.88 -1.18 -4.94
C ASP A 56 -5.08 0.25 -4.45
N ALA A 57 -3.99 0.99 -4.29
CA ALA A 57 -4.05 2.35 -3.76
C ALA A 57 -2.91 3.21 -4.30
N ALA A 58 -3.13 4.52 -4.30
CA ALA A 58 -2.09 5.50 -4.57
C ALA A 58 -1.71 6.18 -3.25
N VAL A 59 -0.42 6.34 -3.02
CA VAL A 59 0.12 6.92 -1.79
C VAL A 59 1.06 8.06 -2.12
N LEU A 60 0.80 9.24 -1.56
CA LEU A 60 1.75 10.34 -1.55
C LEU A 60 2.50 10.31 -0.22
N CYS A 61 3.81 10.26 -0.26
CA CYS A 61 4.61 10.18 0.94
C CYS A 61 5.93 10.94 0.80
N CYS A 62 6.63 11.08 1.92
CA CYS A 62 7.95 11.70 1.93
C CYS A 62 8.99 10.81 1.26
N SER A 63 10.02 11.42 0.71
CA SER A 63 11.18 10.71 0.17
C SER A 63 12.10 10.14 1.25
N ASP A 64 11.81 10.40 2.51
CA ASP A 64 12.60 9.87 3.64
C ASP A 64 12.63 8.34 3.60
N ALA A 65 13.83 7.78 3.57
CA ALA A 65 14.02 6.33 3.44
C ALA A 65 13.49 5.52 4.62
N ARG A 66 13.21 6.18 5.75
CA ARG A 66 12.68 5.51 6.95
C ARG A 66 11.18 5.24 6.86
N VAL A 67 10.49 5.86 5.91
CA VAL A 67 9.02 5.76 5.76
C VAL A 67 8.66 5.28 4.37
N SER A 68 9.07 4.07 4.01
CA SER A 68 8.69 3.46 2.75
C SER A 68 7.28 2.86 2.85
N PRO A 69 6.32 3.30 2.01
CA PRO A 69 4.95 2.81 2.08
C PRO A 69 4.80 1.31 1.96
N ASP A 70 5.56 0.68 1.06
CA ASP A 70 5.48 -0.78 0.87
C ASP A 70 5.90 -1.53 2.13
N ILE A 71 6.83 -0.98 2.89
CA ILE A 71 7.31 -1.60 4.12
C ILE A 71 6.35 -1.34 5.27
N ILE A 72 5.93 -0.09 5.47
CA ILE A 72 5.08 0.25 6.62
C ILE A 72 3.68 -0.33 6.51
N PHE A 73 3.21 -0.64 5.30
CA PHE A 73 1.93 -1.33 5.07
C PHE A 73 2.11 -2.81 4.78
N ASP A 74 3.34 -3.31 4.86
CA ASP A 74 3.66 -4.71 4.56
C ASP A 74 3.02 -5.15 3.24
N ALA A 75 3.19 -4.33 2.21
CA ALA A 75 2.65 -4.56 0.88
C ALA A 75 3.72 -5.18 -0.02
N GLY A 76 3.27 -5.75 -1.14
CA GLY A 76 4.15 -6.33 -2.14
C GLY A 76 4.31 -5.44 -3.35
N ILE A 77 5.10 -5.91 -4.31
CA ILE A 77 5.30 -5.21 -5.57
C ILE A 77 3.97 -5.10 -6.33
N GLY A 78 3.72 -3.94 -6.90
CA GLY A 78 2.50 -3.70 -7.67
C GLY A 78 1.25 -3.41 -6.84
N ASP A 79 1.31 -3.53 -5.51
CA ASP A 79 0.15 -3.30 -4.65
C ASP A 79 -0.16 -1.82 -4.49
N LEU A 80 0.86 -0.97 -4.46
CA LEU A 80 0.71 0.46 -4.26
C LEU A 80 1.32 1.25 -5.41
N PHE A 81 0.63 2.31 -5.83
CA PHE A 81 1.18 3.34 -6.72
C PHE A 81 1.71 4.47 -5.84
N THR A 82 3.02 4.64 -5.80
CA THR A 82 3.66 5.52 -4.82
C THR A 82 4.26 6.75 -5.49
N VAL A 83 3.90 7.94 -4.98
CA VAL A 83 4.52 9.20 -5.35
C VAL A 83 5.26 9.72 -4.12
N ARG A 84 6.55 10.02 -4.28
CA ARG A 84 7.41 10.46 -3.17
C ARG A 84 8.03 11.81 -3.49
N THR A 85 7.89 12.74 -2.56
CA THR A 85 8.54 14.05 -2.64
C THR A 85 9.11 14.40 -1.27
N ALA A 86 10.10 15.28 -1.23
CA ALA A 86 10.63 15.74 0.04
C ALA A 86 9.54 16.48 0.82
N GLY A 87 9.20 15.97 2.02
CA GLY A 87 8.17 16.57 2.87
C GLY A 87 6.75 16.49 2.34
N GLN A 88 6.45 15.55 1.43
CA GLN A 88 5.13 15.37 0.80
C GLN A 88 4.64 16.64 0.08
N VAL A 89 5.54 17.38 -0.55
CA VAL A 89 5.20 18.60 -1.29
C VAL A 89 4.26 18.25 -2.45
N ILE A 90 3.18 19.00 -2.60
CA ILE A 90 2.19 18.81 -3.67
C ILE A 90 2.39 19.89 -4.72
N ASP A 91 2.58 19.47 -5.97
CA ASP A 91 2.66 20.35 -7.13
C ASP A 91 1.89 19.71 -8.30
N ASN A 92 1.94 20.34 -9.47
CA ASN A 92 1.21 19.84 -10.63
C ASN A 92 1.70 18.46 -11.08
N ALA A 93 2.98 18.19 -10.95
CA ALA A 93 3.53 16.88 -11.32
C ALA A 93 3.02 15.78 -10.38
N VAL A 94 2.92 16.07 -9.09
CA VAL A 94 2.37 15.14 -8.10
C VAL A 94 0.90 14.87 -8.40
N ILE A 95 0.11 15.91 -8.65
CA ILE A 95 -1.31 15.77 -8.98
C ILE A 95 -1.50 14.91 -10.23
N ALA A 96 -0.74 15.20 -11.28
CA ALA A 96 -0.81 14.43 -12.52
C ALA A 96 -0.41 12.97 -12.28
N SER A 97 0.59 12.71 -11.45
CA SER A 97 1.05 11.35 -11.14
C SER A 97 -0.02 10.57 -10.38
N LEU A 98 -0.69 11.21 -9.42
CA LEU A 98 -1.76 10.55 -8.66
C LEU A 98 -2.99 10.26 -9.52
N ASP A 99 -3.27 11.14 -10.48
CA ASP A 99 -4.40 10.97 -11.42
C ASP A 99 -4.13 9.86 -12.44
N TYR A 100 -2.87 9.55 -12.70
CA TYR A 100 -2.49 8.52 -13.66
C TYR A 100 -3.09 7.16 -13.30
#